data_63edd73d2f4817b5f432c7d249cc2259
#
_entry.id   63edd73d2f4817b5f432c7d249cc2259
#
_cell.length_a   1.000
_cell.length_b   1.000
_cell.length_c   1.000
_cell.angle_alpha   90.00
_cell.angle_beta   90.00
_cell.angle_gamma   90.00
#
_symmetry.space_group_name_H-M   'P 1'
#
loop_
_entity.id
_entity.type
_entity.pdbx_description
1 polymer ?
#
loop_
_entity_poly.entity_id
_entity_poly.type
_entity_poly.pdbx_seq_one_letter_code
_entity_poly.pdbx_strand_id
1 'polypeptide(L)' 'MRTHPATPAEVHSWLTVLHQHGHLHRVHPGPYNTWTVQRTPHGRPWTLHHPVLAMDWIEELVREIRQQNPETSR' A
#
# COMPACT_ATOMS: atom_id res chain seq x y z
N MET A 1 -14.89 -6.48 1.36
CA MET A 1 -15.46 -5.88 0.13
C MET A 1 -15.72 -4.41 0.33
N ARG A 2 -15.32 -3.62 -0.61
CA ARG A 2 -15.50 -2.18 -0.49
C ARG A 2 -16.88 -1.77 -0.99
N THR A 3 -17.53 -0.87 -0.26
CA THR A 3 -18.82 -0.32 -0.68
C THR A 3 -18.66 1.03 -1.38
N HIS A 4 -17.47 1.61 -1.32
CA HIS A 4 -17.19 2.91 -1.92
C HIS A 4 -15.98 2.79 -2.82
N PRO A 5 -15.92 3.57 -3.92
CA PRO A 5 -14.72 3.60 -4.73
C PRO A 5 -13.55 4.17 -3.92
N ALA A 6 -12.36 3.68 -4.21
CA ALA A 6 -11.16 4.17 -3.56
C ALA A 6 -10.89 5.61 -4.02
N THR A 7 -10.47 6.46 -3.10
CA THR A 7 -10.10 7.84 -3.41
C THR A 7 -8.58 8.00 -3.31
N PRO A 8 -8.00 8.97 -4.04
CA PRO A 8 -6.57 9.22 -3.92
C PRO A 8 -6.14 9.57 -2.49
N ALA A 9 -6.97 10.30 -1.75
CA ALA A 9 -6.64 10.64 -0.37
C ALA A 9 -6.58 9.39 0.50
N GLU A 10 -7.48 8.46 0.31
CA GLU A 10 -7.49 7.22 1.06
C GLU A 10 -6.25 6.39 0.78
N VAL A 11 -5.88 6.27 -0.50
CA VAL A 11 -4.66 5.55 -0.89
C VAL A 11 -3.45 6.20 -0.26
N HIS A 12 -3.36 7.52 -0.33
CA HIS A 12 -2.22 8.24 0.23
C HIS A 12 -2.10 7.99 1.74
N SER A 13 -3.23 8.01 2.45
CA SER A 13 -3.22 7.77 3.89
C SER A 13 -2.71 6.37 4.22
N TRP A 14 -3.18 5.36 3.50
CA TRP A 14 -2.74 3.99 3.72
C TRP A 14 -1.25 3.81 3.43
N LEU A 15 -0.78 4.38 2.32
CA LEU A 15 0.63 4.26 1.95
C LEU A 15 1.52 4.97 2.96
N THR A 16 1.07 6.12 3.48
CA THR A 16 1.81 6.85 4.50
C THR A 16 1.95 6.02 5.77
N VAL A 17 0.85 5.40 6.22
CA VAL A 17 0.87 4.57 7.42
C VAL A 17 1.79 3.38 7.24
N LEU A 18 1.70 2.69 6.11
CA LEU A 18 2.56 1.54 5.84
C LEU A 18 4.03 1.93 5.81
N HIS A 19 4.32 3.09 5.24
CA HIS A 19 5.70 3.60 5.21
C HIS A 19 6.20 3.91 6.62
N GLN A 20 5.37 4.56 7.44
CA GLN A 20 5.75 4.91 8.79
C GLN A 20 6.01 3.69 9.68
N HIS A 21 5.31 2.61 9.42
CA HIS A 21 5.48 1.37 10.18
C HIS A 21 6.56 0.45 9.61
N GLY A 22 7.28 0.92 8.60
CA GLY A 22 8.41 0.17 8.06
C GLY A 22 8.03 -0.94 7.08
N HIS A 23 6.78 -0.99 6.66
CA HIS A 23 6.34 -2.00 5.69
C HIS A 23 6.66 -1.60 4.26
N LEU A 24 6.91 -0.33 4.02
CA LEU A 24 7.32 0.18 2.72
C LEU A 24 8.61 0.97 2.88
N HIS A 25 9.55 0.73 1.98
CA HIS A 25 10.82 1.44 1.99
C HIS A 25 10.67 2.85 1.41
N ARG A 26 9.90 3.00 0.33
CA ARG A 26 9.68 4.29 -0.32
C ARG A 26 8.25 4.40 -0.81
N VAL A 27 7.72 5.61 -0.73
CA VAL A 27 6.42 5.96 -1.29
C VAL A 27 6.56 7.36 -1.89
N HIS A 28 6.28 7.47 -3.19
CA HIS A 28 6.33 8.76 -3.88
C HIS A 28 5.03 8.97 -4.65
N PRO A 29 4.30 10.04 -4.36
CA PRO A 29 3.14 10.38 -5.17
C PRO A 29 3.60 10.88 -6.54
N GLY A 30 2.86 10.51 -7.57
CA GLY A 30 3.13 10.95 -8.92
C GLY A 30 1.96 11.71 -9.51
N PRO A 31 2.07 12.10 -10.79
CA PRO A 31 0.99 12.80 -11.45
C PRO A 31 -0.18 11.86 -11.73
N TYR A 32 -1.36 12.44 -11.96
CA TYR A 32 -2.55 11.70 -12.41
C TYR A 32 -2.95 10.60 -11.44
N ASN A 33 -2.84 10.87 -10.12
CA ASN A 33 -3.25 9.92 -9.09
C ASN A 33 -2.49 8.60 -9.19
N THR A 34 -1.17 8.71 -9.42
CA THR A 34 -0.29 7.55 -9.40
C THR A 34 0.61 7.59 -8.18
N TRP A 35 1.14 6.43 -7.80
CA TRP A 35 2.10 6.34 -6.71
C TRP A 35 3.17 5.34 -7.09
N THR A 36 4.42 5.67 -6.74
CA THR A 36 5.52 4.73 -6.87
C THR A 36 5.88 4.24 -5.49
N VAL A 37 5.83 2.94 -5.29
CA VAL A 37 6.07 2.31 -3.99
C VAL A 37 7.18 1.28 -4.12
N GLN A 38 7.95 1.13 -3.05
CA GLN A 38 9.02 0.14 -3.00
C GLN A 38 8.96 -0.51 -1.63
N ARG A 39 8.84 -1.84 -1.61
CA ARG A 39 8.66 -2.57 -0.34
C ARG A 39 9.97 -2.76 0.41
N THR A 40 11.06 -3.03 -0.31
CA THR A 40 12.35 -3.27 0.31
C THR A 40 13.42 -2.46 -0.42
N PRO A 41 14.57 -2.18 0.24
CA PRO A 41 15.63 -1.42 -0.41
C PRO A 41 16.18 -2.09 -1.67
N HIS A 42 16.09 -3.41 -1.74
CA HIS A 42 16.59 -4.17 -2.88
C HIS A 42 15.49 -4.63 -3.82
N GLY A 43 14.24 -4.31 -3.50
CA GLY A 43 13.12 -4.71 -4.33
C GLY A 43 12.88 -3.73 -5.45
N ARG A 44 12.08 -4.16 -6.42
CA ARG A 44 11.72 -3.30 -7.53
C ARG A 44 10.60 -2.34 -7.11
N PRO A 45 10.66 -1.08 -7.56
CA PRO A 45 9.53 -0.18 -7.33
C PRO A 45 8.34 -0.58 -8.19
N TRP A 46 7.16 -0.32 -7.67
CA TRP A 46 5.90 -0.55 -8.35
C TRP A 46 5.20 0.77 -8.57
N THR A 47 4.60 0.95 -9.74
CA THR A 47 3.79 2.12 -9.99
C THR A 47 2.33 1.73 -9.94
N LEU A 48 1.59 2.41 -9.07
CA LEU A 48 0.16 2.18 -8.88
C LEU A 48 -0.56 3.27 -9.68
N HIS A 49 -1.26 2.88 -10.75
CA HIS A 49 -1.79 3.82 -11.72
C HIS A 49 -3.22 4.26 -11.46
N HIS A 50 -3.90 3.63 -10.52
CA HIS A 50 -5.31 3.92 -10.29
C HIS A 50 -5.64 3.67 -8.83
N PRO A 51 -6.48 4.54 -8.20
CA PRO A 51 -6.78 4.35 -6.78
C PRO A 51 -7.36 2.98 -6.44
N VAL A 52 -8.21 2.43 -7.28
CA VAL A 52 -8.81 1.12 -7.03
C VAL A 52 -7.72 0.04 -7.06
N LEU A 53 -6.84 0.07 -8.05
CA LEU A 53 -5.75 -0.90 -8.15
C LEU A 53 -4.76 -0.71 -7.01
N ALA A 54 -4.54 0.53 -6.60
CA ALA A 54 -3.66 0.82 -5.47
C ALA A 54 -4.23 0.22 -4.19
N MET A 55 -5.52 0.35 -3.95
CA MET A 55 -6.13 -0.25 -2.77
C MET A 55 -6.09 -1.76 -2.80
N ASP A 56 -6.28 -2.37 -3.95
CA ASP A 56 -6.14 -3.82 -4.08
C ASP A 56 -4.73 -4.26 -3.69
N TRP A 57 -3.73 -3.55 -4.16
CA TRP A 57 -2.34 -3.83 -3.81
C TRP A 57 -2.09 -3.67 -2.31
N ILE A 58 -2.64 -2.61 -1.72
CA ILE A 58 -2.51 -2.35 -0.29
C ILE A 58 -3.17 -3.47 0.52
N GLU A 59 -4.35 -3.89 0.12
CA GLU A 59 -5.06 -4.96 0.82
C GLU A 59 -4.29 -6.27 0.76
N GLU A 60 -3.67 -6.55 -0.36
CA GLU A 60 -2.80 -7.73 -0.47
C GLU A 60 -1.61 -7.63 0.48
N LEU A 61 -0.98 -6.46 0.53
CA LEU A 61 0.16 -6.25 1.42
C LEU A 61 -0.25 -6.41 2.88
N VAL A 62 -1.37 -5.83 3.27
CA VAL A 62 -1.87 -5.93 4.65
C VAL A 62 -2.15 -7.40 5.00
N ARG A 63 -2.70 -8.15 4.06
CA ARG A 63 -2.96 -9.57 4.29
C ARG A 63 -1.65 -10.32 4.51
N GLU A 64 -0.62 -10.04 3.73
CA GLU A 64 0.68 -10.67 3.90
C GLU A 64 1.28 -10.34 5.27
N ILE A 65 1.16 -9.09 5.68
CA ILE A 65 1.69 -8.65 6.98
C ILE A 65 1.01 -9.43 8.10
N ARG A 66 -0.30 -9.62 8.03
CA ARG A 66 -1.04 -10.36 9.04
C ARG A 66 -0.61 -11.83 9.07
N GLN A 67 -0.30 -12.40 7.93
CA GLN A 67 0.14 -13.79 7.86
C GLN A 67 1.54 -13.96 8.44
N GLN A 68 2.38 -12.93 8.34
CA GLN A 68 3.73 -12.98 8.86
C GLN A 68 3.80 -12.78 10.37
N ASN A 69 2.71 -12.35 10.98
CA ASN A 69 2.64 -12.11 12.43
C ASN A 69 1.54 -12.96 13.05
N PRO A 70 1.71 -14.28 13.08
CA PRO A 70 0.65 -15.17 13.55
C PRO A 70 0.26 -14.96 15.01
N GLU A 71 1.15 -14.45 15.83
CA GLU A 71 0.83 -14.21 17.23
C GLU A 71 -0.26 -13.17 17.40
N THR A 72 -0.45 -12.31 16.42
CA THR A 72 -1.49 -11.29 16.51
C THR A 72 -2.88 -11.85 16.20
N SER A 73 -2.96 -13.07 15.69
CA SER A 73 -4.23 -13.69 15.33
C SER A 73 -4.88 -14.41 16.49
N ARG A 74 -4.26 -14.44 17.61
CA ARG A 74 -4.80 -15.13 18.79
C ARG A 74 -5.79 -14.29 19.54
#